data_abf1d1cbd920dafdd42198e2ac3f53c2
#
_entry.id   abf1d1cbd920dafdd42198e2ac3f53c2
#
_cell.length_a   1.000
_cell.length_b   1.000
_cell.length_c   1.000
_cell.angle_alpha   90.00
_cell.angle_beta   90.00
_cell.angle_gamma   90.00
#
_symmetry.space_group_name_H-M   'P 1'
#
loop_
_entity.id
_entity.type
_entity.pdbx_description
1 polymer ?
#
loop_
_entity_poly.entity_id
_entity_poly.type
_entity_poly.pdbx_seq_one_letter_code
_entity_poly.pdbx_strand_id
1 'polypeptide(L)'
;MSFKKNKYVVIKKAVSKEVINFLKDYFILKRRVAWTLFDQNHINQFSQDYGRFGDGQVPNTYAHYGDVAAEVLLSKLKPLMEKKTKLKLVETYTYMRAYKNGDVLKKHRDRKSCEVSCTLNVGGDLWPIFADGKKIILKPGDILIYKGCEIEHWREPFLGEVCIQIFLHYNEDKPNAQIYDNRIHLGLPDYTKNN
;
A
#
# COMPACT_ATOMS: atom_id res chain seq x y z
N MET A 1 7.24 21.22 3.17
CA MET A 1 6.98 21.01 1.71
C MET A 1 5.47 20.95 1.50
N SER A 2 4.96 21.59 0.46
CA SER A 2 3.51 21.59 0.15
C SER A 2 3.21 20.51 -0.89
N PHE A 3 2.23 19.65 -0.64
CA PHE A 3 1.74 18.64 -1.58
C PHE A 3 1.31 19.28 -2.92
N LYS A 4 0.61 20.43 -2.85
CA LYS A 4 0.16 21.16 -4.04
C LYS A 4 1.31 21.54 -4.99
N LYS A 5 2.48 21.94 -4.45
CA LYS A 5 3.63 22.35 -5.25
C LYS A 5 4.46 21.18 -5.75
N ASN A 6 4.73 20.21 -4.85
CA ASN A 6 5.67 19.11 -5.14
C ASN A 6 4.99 17.84 -5.60
N LYS A 7 3.65 17.77 -5.52
CA LYS A 7 2.84 16.57 -5.81
C LYS A 7 3.14 15.37 -4.91
N TYR A 8 3.98 15.54 -3.90
CA TYR A 8 4.23 14.56 -2.84
C TYR A 8 4.57 15.25 -1.52
N VAL A 9 4.40 14.50 -0.41
CA VAL A 9 4.80 14.93 0.94
C VAL A 9 5.13 13.71 1.79
N VAL A 10 6.18 13.81 2.62
CA VAL A 10 6.54 12.80 3.62
C VAL A 10 6.00 13.23 4.97
N ILE A 11 5.32 12.32 5.65
CA ILE A 11 4.84 12.50 7.02
C ILE A 11 5.54 11.49 7.90
N LYS A 12 6.28 12.00 8.88
CA LYS A 12 6.99 11.17 9.85
C LYS A 12 6.04 10.73 10.95
N LYS A 13 6.18 9.47 11.40
CA LYS A 13 5.40 8.90 12.51
C LYS A 13 3.89 9.09 12.32
N ALA A 14 3.41 8.88 11.10
CA ALA A 14 1.99 9.01 10.76
C ALA A 14 1.12 7.92 11.44
N VAL A 15 1.72 6.77 11.70
CA VAL A 15 1.09 5.65 12.40
C VAL A 15 1.90 5.35 13.67
N SER A 16 1.22 5.07 14.78
CA SER A 16 1.87 4.82 16.07
C SER A 16 2.70 3.54 16.05
N LYS A 17 3.70 3.48 16.93
CA LYS A 17 4.61 2.33 17.01
C LYS A 17 3.86 1.03 17.33
N GLU A 18 2.85 1.10 18.19
CA GLU A 18 2.04 -0.07 18.60
C GLU A 18 1.30 -0.65 17.41
N VAL A 19 0.64 0.20 16.62
CA VAL A 19 -0.09 -0.22 15.39
C VAL A 19 0.89 -0.77 14.37
N ILE A 20 2.04 -0.15 14.20
CA ILE A 20 3.08 -0.63 13.26
C ILE A 20 3.62 -1.99 13.67
N ASN A 21 3.92 -2.20 14.95
CA ASN A 21 4.36 -3.49 15.44
C ASN A 21 3.30 -4.57 15.23
N PHE A 22 2.04 -4.27 15.57
CA PHE A 22 0.92 -5.19 15.31
C PHE A 22 0.82 -5.56 13.82
N LEU A 23 0.83 -4.58 12.93
CA LEU A 23 0.72 -4.82 11.48
C LEU A 23 1.92 -5.62 10.93
N LYS A 24 3.13 -5.34 11.42
CA LYS A 24 4.33 -6.10 11.06
C LYS A 24 4.15 -7.58 11.40
N ASP A 25 3.81 -7.87 12.65
CA ASP A 25 3.66 -9.24 13.14
C ASP A 25 2.49 -9.95 12.45
N TYR A 26 1.37 -9.24 12.26
CA TYR A 26 0.20 -9.71 11.52
C TYR A 26 0.57 -10.14 10.09
N PHE A 27 1.28 -9.31 9.32
CA PHE A 27 1.62 -9.63 7.94
C PHE A 27 2.70 -10.72 7.82
N ILE A 28 3.64 -10.79 8.77
CA ILE A 28 4.61 -11.89 8.83
C ILE A 28 3.87 -13.22 9.08
N LEU A 29 2.97 -13.24 10.07
CA LEU A 29 2.18 -14.43 10.38
C LEU A 29 1.25 -14.80 9.24
N LYS A 30 0.55 -13.85 8.65
CA LYS A 30 -0.33 -14.07 7.50
C LYS A 30 0.41 -14.67 6.30
N ARG A 31 1.59 -14.15 5.97
CA ARG A 31 2.46 -14.72 4.93
C ARG A 31 2.81 -16.19 5.23
N ARG A 32 3.14 -16.49 6.50
CA ARG A 32 3.47 -17.87 6.92
C ARG A 32 2.25 -18.79 6.79
N VAL A 33 1.09 -18.34 7.26
CA VAL A 33 -0.18 -19.09 7.12
C VAL A 33 -0.49 -19.34 5.65
N ALA A 34 -0.43 -18.30 4.80
CA ALA A 34 -0.67 -18.43 3.37
C ALA A 34 0.27 -19.46 2.71
N TRP A 35 1.56 -19.41 3.06
CA TRP A 35 2.54 -20.39 2.56
C TRP A 35 2.19 -21.82 2.99
N THR A 36 1.88 -22.04 4.27
CA THR A 36 1.52 -23.34 4.81
C THR A 36 0.29 -23.92 4.12
N LEU A 37 -0.76 -23.10 3.98
CA LEU A 37 -2.00 -23.54 3.34
C LEU A 37 -1.79 -23.88 1.86
N PHE A 38 -0.96 -23.12 1.18
CA PHE A 38 -0.59 -23.37 -0.22
C PHE A 38 0.27 -24.64 -0.36
N ASP A 39 1.32 -24.77 0.44
CA ASP A 39 2.27 -25.90 0.42
C ASP A 39 1.58 -27.22 0.74
N GLN A 40 0.61 -27.22 1.67
CA GLN A 40 -0.18 -28.39 2.05
C GLN A 40 -1.43 -28.62 1.19
N ASN A 41 -1.61 -27.86 0.11
CA ASN A 41 -2.76 -27.96 -0.80
C ASN A 41 -4.13 -27.74 -0.12
N HIS A 42 -4.18 -26.99 0.99
CA HIS A 42 -5.46 -26.62 1.62
C HIS A 42 -6.17 -25.49 0.87
N ILE A 43 -5.43 -24.68 0.12
CA ILE A 43 -5.95 -23.63 -0.77
C ILE A 43 -5.42 -23.82 -2.18
N ASN A 44 -6.24 -23.44 -3.15
CA ASN A 44 -5.87 -23.42 -4.55
C ASN A 44 -4.87 -22.28 -4.80
N GLN A 45 -3.91 -22.49 -5.71
CA GLN A 45 -2.93 -21.47 -6.12
C GLN A 45 -3.57 -20.18 -6.67
N PHE A 46 -4.83 -20.23 -7.08
CA PHE A 46 -5.59 -19.07 -7.57
C PHE A 46 -6.41 -18.38 -6.46
N SER A 47 -6.49 -18.97 -5.26
CA SER A 47 -7.12 -18.33 -4.11
C SER A 47 -6.29 -17.11 -3.68
N GLN A 48 -6.96 -15.98 -3.50
CA GLN A 48 -6.32 -14.73 -3.10
C GLN A 48 -6.73 -14.26 -1.70
N ASP A 49 -7.52 -15.06 -0.97
CA ASP A 49 -8.08 -14.71 0.33
C ASP A 49 -6.99 -14.51 1.41
N TYR A 50 -5.90 -15.25 1.28
CA TYR A 50 -4.73 -15.14 2.14
C TYR A 50 -3.56 -14.38 1.51
N GLY A 51 -3.77 -13.81 0.33
CA GLY A 51 -2.71 -13.19 -0.47
C GLY A 51 -2.13 -14.16 -1.50
N ARG A 52 -1.11 -13.73 -2.20
CA ARG A 52 -0.47 -14.47 -3.28
C ARG A 52 1.04 -14.30 -3.30
N PHE A 53 1.74 -15.23 -3.93
CA PHE A 53 3.19 -15.19 -4.11
C PHE A 53 3.52 -14.77 -5.55
N GLY A 54 3.70 -13.47 -5.73
CA GLY A 54 4.04 -12.85 -7.01
C GLY A 54 2.85 -12.20 -7.72
N ASP A 55 3.18 -11.18 -8.46
CA ASP A 55 2.30 -10.47 -9.39
C ASP A 55 3.10 -10.00 -10.61
N GLY A 56 2.43 -9.37 -11.57
CA GLY A 56 3.09 -8.86 -12.79
C GLY A 56 4.12 -7.77 -12.55
N GLN A 57 4.18 -7.19 -11.34
CA GLN A 57 5.09 -6.11 -10.99
C GLN A 57 6.33 -6.62 -10.23
N VAL A 58 6.13 -7.54 -9.27
CA VAL A 58 7.21 -8.13 -8.48
C VAL A 58 7.00 -9.65 -8.37
N PRO A 59 7.68 -10.44 -9.20
CA PRO A 59 7.53 -11.88 -9.22
C PRO A 59 7.97 -12.56 -7.91
N ASN A 60 7.32 -13.65 -7.55
CA ASN A 60 7.70 -14.52 -6.41
C ASN A 60 7.77 -13.79 -5.05
N THR A 61 7.03 -12.72 -4.88
CA THR A 61 7.00 -11.92 -3.65
C THR A 61 5.59 -11.88 -3.08
N TYR A 62 5.49 -12.13 -1.77
CA TYR A 62 4.19 -12.18 -1.10
C TYR A 62 3.51 -10.81 -1.13
N ALA A 63 2.25 -10.81 -1.56
CA ALA A 63 1.42 -9.62 -1.61
C ALA A 63 -0.03 -9.96 -1.26
N HIS A 64 -0.77 -8.99 -0.77
CA HIS A 64 -2.21 -9.10 -0.52
C HIS A 64 -2.94 -7.83 -0.94
N TYR A 65 -3.95 -8.01 -1.76
CA TYR A 65 -4.87 -6.97 -2.23
C TYR A 65 -6.09 -6.91 -1.32
N GLY A 66 -6.40 -5.73 -0.76
CA GLY A 66 -7.60 -5.53 0.03
C GLY A 66 -7.62 -6.27 1.38
N ASP A 67 -6.46 -6.40 2.03
CA ASP A 67 -6.41 -6.96 3.38
C ASP A 67 -7.24 -6.13 4.35
N VAL A 68 -8.11 -6.78 5.15
CA VAL A 68 -9.06 -6.10 6.02
C VAL A 68 -8.39 -5.20 7.05
N ALA A 69 -7.26 -5.60 7.63
CA ALA A 69 -6.54 -4.75 8.58
C ALA A 69 -5.96 -3.50 7.89
N ALA A 70 -5.47 -3.64 6.65
CA ALA A 70 -5.00 -2.53 5.85
C ALA A 70 -6.17 -1.61 5.40
N GLU A 71 -7.34 -2.17 5.09
CA GLU A 71 -8.53 -1.39 4.72
C GLU A 71 -9.04 -0.56 5.91
N VAL A 72 -9.00 -1.08 7.13
CA VAL A 72 -9.29 -0.30 8.34
C VAL A 72 -8.30 0.88 8.46
N LEU A 73 -7.02 0.64 8.17
CA LEU A 73 -6.01 1.69 8.20
C LEU A 73 -6.25 2.74 7.09
N LEU A 74 -6.69 2.32 5.91
CA LEU A 74 -7.08 3.20 4.81
C LEU A 74 -8.10 4.24 5.28
N SER A 75 -9.21 3.79 5.87
CA SER A 75 -10.25 4.68 6.39
C SER A 75 -9.75 5.55 7.55
N LYS A 76 -8.94 5.01 8.46
CA LYS A 76 -8.39 5.77 9.60
C LYS A 76 -7.42 6.86 9.19
N LEU A 77 -6.65 6.66 8.11
CA LEU A 77 -5.69 7.65 7.63
C LEU A 77 -6.28 8.70 6.68
N LYS A 78 -7.49 8.48 6.13
CA LYS A 78 -8.14 9.43 5.22
C LYS A 78 -8.17 10.87 5.73
N PRO A 79 -8.56 11.19 6.99
CA PRO A 79 -8.56 12.56 7.49
C PRO A 79 -7.17 13.20 7.46
N LEU A 80 -6.12 12.42 7.75
CA LEU A 80 -4.72 12.88 7.64
C LEU A 80 -4.35 13.15 6.19
N MET A 81 -4.72 12.25 5.27
CA MET A 81 -4.50 12.39 3.84
C MET A 81 -5.13 13.67 3.31
N GLU A 82 -6.42 13.90 3.59
CA GLU A 82 -7.16 15.11 3.20
C GLU A 82 -6.52 16.39 3.78
N LYS A 83 -6.15 16.37 5.07
CA LYS A 83 -5.46 17.48 5.71
C LYS A 83 -4.16 17.87 5.02
N LYS A 84 -3.37 16.86 4.57
CA LYS A 84 -2.04 17.07 3.98
C LYS A 84 -2.09 17.40 2.49
N THR A 85 -3.02 16.81 1.76
CA THR A 85 -3.20 17.06 0.33
C THR A 85 -4.03 18.31 0.05
N LYS A 86 -4.94 18.67 0.96
CA LYS A 86 -5.99 19.69 0.79
C LYS A 86 -7.02 19.28 -0.28
N LEU A 87 -7.19 17.99 -0.48
CA LEU A 87 -8.19 17.39 -1.37
C LEU A 87 -9.27 16.71 -0.52
N LYS A 88 -10.48 16.60 -1.06
CA LYS A 88 -11.49 15.65 -0.60
C LYS A 88 -11.19 14.32 -1.28
N LEU A 89 -11.22 13.23 -0.53
CA LEU A 89 -10.78 11.93 -1.02
C LEU A 89 -11.86 10.87 -0.83
N VAL A 90 -11.91 9.91 -1.75
CA VAL A 90 -12.62 8.64 -1.61
C VAL A 90 -11.62 7.52 -1.60
N GLU A 91 -11.85 6.54 -0.75
CA GLU A 91 -11.03 5.33 -0.64
C GLU A 91 -11.23 4.44 -1.86
N THR A 92 -10.16 3.87 -2.39
CA THR A 92 -10.24 2.87 -3.46
C THR A 92 -9.88 1.48 -2.97
N TYR A 93 -8.64 1.23 -2.59
CA TYR A 93 -8.21 -0.06 -2.04
C TYR A 93 -6.84 0.03 -1.37
N THR A 94 -6.48 -1.06 -0.70
CA THR A 94 -5.13 -1.25 -0.17
C THR A 94 -4.39 -2.37 -0.90
N TYR A 95 -3.07 -2.30 -0.86
CA TYR A 95 -2.20 -3.37 -1.28
C TYR A 95 -1.04 -3.47 -0.29
N MET A 96 -0.72 -4.68 0.15
CA MET A 96 0.47 -4.89 0.96
C MET A 96 1.46 -5.78 0.21
N ARG A 97 2.74 -5.61 0.47
CA ARG A 97 3.79 -6.45 -0.06
C ARG A 97 4.91 -6.64 0.96
N ALA A 98 5.36 -7.89 1.11
CA ALA A 98 6.54 -8.23 1.89
C ALA A 98 7.68 -8.54 0.92
N TYR A 99 8.43 -7.53 0.57
CA TYR A 99 9.57 -7.63 -0.34
C TYR A 99 10.71 -8.44 0.27
N LYS A 100 11.46 -9.11 -0.57
CA LYS A 100 12.63 -9.94 -0.24
C LYS A 100 13.85 -9.50 -1.02
N ASN A 101 15.01 -10.04 -0.66
CA ASN A 101 16.27 -9.77 -1.37
C ASN A 101 16.13 -9.98 -2.88
N GLY A 102 16.69 -9.06 -3.64
CA GLY A 102 16.67 -9.05 -5.10
C GLY A 102 15.41 -8.44 -5.73
N ASP A 103 14.35 -8.15 -4.96
CA ASP A 103 13.16 -7.51 -5.50
C ASP A 103 13.45 -6.11 -6.03
N VAL A 104 12.79 -5.76 -7.11
CA VAL A 104 12.87 -4.45 -7.76
C VAL A 104 11.46 -3.94 -8.00
N LEU A 105 11.21 -2.68 -7.69
CA LEU A 105 10.00 -2.01 -8.16
C LEU A 105 10.38 -1.13 -9.36
N LYS A 106 10.07 -1.62 -10.56
CA LYS A 106 10.39 -0.90 -11.80
C LYS A 106 9.75 0.49 -11.82
N LYS A 107 10.39 1.41 -12.52
CA LYS A 107 9.92 2.77 -12.70
C LYS A 107 8.55 2.78 -13.39
N HIS A 108 7.56 3.42 -12.75
CA HIS A 108 6.20 3.48 -13.23
C HIS A 108 5.42 4.67 -12.67
N ARG A 109 4.24 4.87 -13.18
CA ARG A 109 3.17 5.69 -12.60
C ARG A 109 1.99 4.77 -12.30
N ASP A 110 1.22 5.15 -11.29
CA ASP A 110 0.04 4.40 -10.91
C ASP A 110 -1.09 4.55 -11.93
N ARG A 111 -2.03 3.63 -11.86
CA ARG A 111 -3.26 3.65 -12.66
C ARG A 111 -4.29 4.62 -12.06
N LYS A 112 -5.36 4.89 -12.79
CA LYS A 112 -6.40 5.89 -12.44
C LYS A 112 -7.08 5.65 -11.08
N SER A 113 -7.17 4.41 -10.61
CA SER A 113 -7.70 4.10 -9.27
C SER A 113 -6.74 4.43 -8.12
N CYS A 114 -5.57 4.97 -8.42
CA CYS A 114 -4.51 5.33 -7.46
C CYS A 114 -4.08 6.78 -7.66
N GLU A 115 -5.05 7.69 -7.86
CA GLU A 115 -4.79 9.10 -8.15
C GLU A 115 -3.97 9.77 -7.04
N VAL A 116 -4.30 9.46 -5.78
CA VAL A 116 -3.55 9.86 -4.60
C VAL A 116 -3.13 8.61 -3.84
N SER A 117 -1.87 8.29 -3.94
CA SER A 117 -1.29 7.10 -3.31
C SER A 117 -0.54 7.44 -2.03
N CYS A 118 -0.53 6.49 -1.12
CA CYS A 118 0.29 6.55 0.09
C CYS A 118 1.07 5.24 0.23
N THR A 119 2.38 5.30 0.38
CA THR A 119 3.18 4.16 0.83
C THR A 119 3.57 4.32 2.28
N LEU A 120 3.27 3.32 3.10
CA LEU A 120 3.60 3.22 4.52
C LEU A 120 4.67 2.16 4.71
N ASN A 121 5.78 2.52 5.35
CA ASN A 121 6.74 1.53 5.82
C ASN A 121 6.23 0.90 7.12
N VAL A 122 6.01 -0.41 7.11
CA VAL A 122 5.59 -1.19 8.29
C VAL A 122 6.79 -1.76 9.04
N GLY A 123 7.88 -2.10 8.34
CA GLY A 123 9.08 -2.61 8.99
C GLY A 123 9.95 -3.49 8.11
N GLY A 124 10.95 -4.08 8.72
CA GLY A 124 12.04 -4.77 8.06
C GLY A 124 13.18 -3.82 7.73
N ASP A 125 14.02 -4.21 6.79
CA ASP A 125 15.17 -3.41 6.37
C ASP A 125 14.75 -2.15 5.62
N LEU A 126 15.50 -1.08 5.81
CA LEU A 126 15.23 0.18 5.15
C LEU A 126 15.53 0.08 3.65
N TRP A 127 14.53 0.39 2.86
CA TRP A 127 14.62 0.38 1.42
C TRP A 127 14.09 1.69 0.83
N PRO A 128 14.96 2.51 0.23
CA PRO A 128 14.56 3.80 -0.33
C PRO A 128 13.51 3.64 -1.44
N ILE A 129 12.57 4.58 -1.49
CA ILE A 129 11.74 4.82 -2.67
C ILE A 129 12.25 6.08 -3.38
N PHE A 130 12.26 6.05 -4.70
CA PHE A 130 12.48 7.22 -5.53
C PHE A 130 11.13 7.76 -6.00
N ALA A 131 10.89 9.04 -5.83
CA ALA A 131 9.70 9.73 -6.31
C ALA A 131 10.11 11.06 -6.92
N ASP A 132 9.72 11.31 -8.16
CA ASP A 132 10.13 12.48 -8.93
C ASP A 132 11.66 12.68 -8.92
N GLY A 133 12.42 11.60 -9.12
CA GLY A 133 13.89 11.59 -9.12
C GLY A 133 14.55 11.72 -7.74
N LYS A 134 13.79 11.90 -6.66
CA LYS A 134 14.34 12.08 -5.31
C LYS A 134 14.31 10.80 -4.49
N LYS A 135 15.44 10.49 -3.88
CA LYS A 135 15.60 9.37 -2.96
C LYS A 135 14.95 9.70 -1.61
N ILE A 136 14.00 8.88 -1.19
CA ILE A 136 13.25 9.06 0.06
C ILE A 136 13.39 7.80 0.91
N ILE A 137 13.77 7.98 2.18
CA ILE A 137 13.86 6.91 3.17
C ILE A 137 12.71 7.09 4.16
N LEU A 138 11.89 6.05 4.29
CA LEU A 138 10.81 5.97 5.26
C LEU A 138 11.21 5.00 6.37
N LYS A 139 11.13 5.45 7.61
CA LYS A 139 11.23 4.58 8.80
C LYS A 139 9.86 3.94 9.08
N PRO A 140 9.78 2.85 9.86
CA PRO A 140 8.50 2.28 10.27
C PRO A 140 7.57 3.34 10.87
N GLY A 141 6.33 3.40 10.37
CA GLY A 141 5.34 4.42 10.71
C GLY A 141 5.39 5.71 9.89
N ASP A 142 6.42 5.91 9.07
CA ASP A 142 6.48 7.03 8.12
C ASP A 142 5.67 6.71 6.87
N ILE A 143 5.05 7.74 6.28
CA ILE A 143 4.34 7.64 5.01
C ILE A 143 4.89 8.64 3.98
N LEU A 144 4.83 8.24 2.72
CA LEU A 144 4.95 9.11 1.57
C LEU A 144 3.58 9.18 0.88
N ILE A 145 3.00 10.37 0.80
CA ILE A 145 1.79 10.66 0.04
C ILE A 145 2.21 11.27 -1.29
N TYR A 146 1.67 10.79 -2.39
CA TYR A 146 2.05 11.30 -3.71
C TYR A 146 0.89 11.18 -4.72
N LYS A 147 0.94 11.99 -5.78
CA LYS A 147 0.05 11.88 -6.92
C LYS A 147 0.47 10.70 -7.79
N GLY A 148 -0.14 9.53 -7.58
CA GLY A 148 0.28 8.27 -8.17
C GLY A 148 0.30 8.28 -9.69
N CYS A 149 -0.72 8.87 -10.32
CA CYS A 149 -0.82 8.97 -11.78
C CYS A 149 0.16 9.99 -12.41
N GLU A 150 0.71 10.91 -11.60
CA GLU A 150 1.54 12.01 -12.11
C GLU A 150 3.03 11.82 -11.77
N ILE A 151 3.33 11.27 -10.59
CA ILE A 151 4.69 11.07 -10.10
C ILE A 151 5.24 9.72 -10.56
N GLU A 152 6.34 9.75 -11.29
CA GLU A 152 7.11 8.57 -11.58
C GLU A 152 7.86 8.10 -10.33
N HIS A 153 7.71 6.83 -9.97
CA HIS A 153 8.32 6.28 -8.77
C HIS A 153 8.81 4.85 -8.97
N TRP A 154 9.84 4.47 -8.19
CA TRP A 154 10.50 3.16 -8.29
C TRP A 154 11.32 2.85 -7.05
N ARG A 155 11.82 1.64 -6.97
CA ARG A 155 12.84 1.20 -6.01
C ARG A 155 13.91 0.39 -6.74
N GLU A 156 15.16 0.68 -6.43
CA GLU A 156 16.32 -0.08 -6.90
C GLU A 156 16.33 -1.49 -6.29
N PRO A 157 17.22 -2.43 -6.75
CA PRO A 157 17.29 -3.75 -6.17
C PRO A 157 17.39 -3.73 -4.64
N PHE A 158 16.55 -4.52 -3.99
CA PHE A 158 16.53 -4.63 -2.53
C PHE A 158 17.66 -5.56 -2.07
N LEU A 159 18.51 -5.06 -1.19
CA LEU A 159 19.68 -5.80 -0.67
C LEU A 159 19.47 -6.34 0.75
N GLY A 160 18.35 -6.00 1.39
CA GLY A 160 18.00 -6.50 2.72
C GLY A 160 17.28 -7.86 2.65
N GLU A 161 16.86 -8.35 3.80
CA GLU A 161 16.15 -9.64 3.91
C GLU A 161 14.65 -9.48 3.68
N VAL A 162 14.02 -8.52 4.36
CA VAL A 162 12.58 -8.27 4.26
C VAL A 162 12.26 -6.79 4.43
N CYS A 163 11.34 -6.29 3.60
CA CYS A 163 10.76 -4.95 3.73
C CYS A 163 9.24 -5.02 3.53
N ILE A 164 8.47 -4.66 4.56
CA ILE A 164 7.01 -4.72 4.53
C ILE A 164 6.46 -3.32 4.27
N GLN A 165 5.68 -3.19 3.20
CA GLN A 165 5.04 -1.96 2.79
C GLN A 165 3.53 -2.16 2.67
N ILE A 166 2.76 -1.15 3.08
CA ILE A 166 1.33 -1.05 2.77
C ILE A 166 1.13 0.15 1.85
N PHE A 167 0.38 -0.06 0.79
CA PHE A 167 -0.04 0.96 -0.15
C PHE A 167 -1.52 1.25 0.09
N LEU A 168 -1.85 2.52 0.28
CA LEU A 168 -3.20 3.01 0.53
C LEU A 168 -3.57 3.93 -0.64
N HIS A 169 -4.64 3.60 -1.34
CA HIS A 169 -5.02 4.32 -2.56
C HIS A 169 -6.32 5.06 -2.37
N TYR A 170 -6.35 6.27 -2.88
CA TYR A 170 -7.49 7.16 -2.86
C TYR A 170 -7.63 7.85 -4.21
N ASN A 171 -8.85 8.26 -4.52
CA ASN A 171 -9.11 9.18 -5.61
C ASN A 171 -9.67 10.50 -5.06
N GLU A 172 -9.52 11.57 -5.82
CA GLU A 172 -10.17 12.83 -5.50
C GLU A 172 -11.69 12.67 -5.61
N ASP A 173 -12.43 13.12 -4.61
CA ASP A 173 -13.89 13.12 -4.59
C ASP A 173 -14.42 14.16 -5.58
N LYS A 174 -14.72 13.70 -6.77
CA LYS A 174 -15.22 14.49 -7.90
C LYS A 174 -16.17 13.65 -8.76
N PRO A 175 -17.02 14.27 -9.58
CA PRO A 175 -17.86 13.53 -10.52
C PRO A 175 -17.04 12.55 -11.35
N ASN A 176 -17.51 11.31 -11.46
CA ASN A 176 -16.84 10.20 -12.16
C ASN A 176 -15.51 9.73 -11.56
N ALA A 177 -15.25 10.00 -10.27
CA ALA A 177 -14.12 9.38 -9.57
C ALA A 177 -14.27 7.87 -9.60
N GLN A 178 -13.18 7.17 -9.91
CA GLN A 178 -13.15 5.71 -9.82
C GLN A 178 -13.01 5.32 -8.35
N ILE A 179 -14.10 4.87 -7.72
CA ILE A 179 -14.16 4.59 -6.29
C ILE A 179 -13.45 3.28 -5.94
N TYR A 180 -13.50 2.28 -6.82
CA TYR A 180 -12.88 0.97 -6.60
C TYR A 180 -12.28 0.41 -7.87
N ASP A 181 -11.37 -0.53 -7.71
CA ASP A 181 -10.60 -1.11 -8.80
C ASP A 181 -11.01 -2.56 -9.03
N ASN A 182 -12.19 -2.75 -9.62
CA ASN A 182 -12.79 -4.07 -9.90
C ASN A 182 -13.04 -4.95 -8.66
N ARG A 183 -12.94 -4.41 -7.45
CA ARG A 183 -13.37 -5.09 -6.21
C ARG A 183 -14.87 -4.92 -6.04
N ILE A 184 -15.52 -6.01 -5.67
CA ILE A 184 -16.95 -6.01 -5.39
C ILE A 184 -17.22 -5.51 -3.97
N HIS A 185 -16.32 -5.79 -3.02
CA HIS A 185 -16.48 -5.50 -1.60
C HIS A 185 -15.10 -5.45 -0.93
N LEU A 186 -15.01 -5.29 0.34
CA LEU A 186 -13.87 -5.03 1.20
C LEU A 186 -13.42 -3.56 1.17
N GLY A 187 -13.44 -2.96 2.34
CA GLY A 187 -12.88 -1.66 2.63
C GLY A 187 -13.51 -0.48 1.90
N LEU A 188 -14.67 -0.65 1.31
CA LEU A 188 -15.42 0.45 0.72
C LEU A 188 -16.43 0.98 1.74
N PRO A 189 -16.24 2.18 2.29
CA PRO A 189 -17.11 2.74 3.32
C PRO A 189 -18.57 2.84 2.90
N ASP A 190 -18.81 3.05 1.61
CA ASP A 190 -20.16 3.26 1.07
C ASP A 190 -20.88 1.95 0.71
N TYR A 191 -20.18 0.82 0.74
CA TYR A 191 -20.80 -0.47 0.44
C TYR A 191 -21.94 -0.82 1.41
N THR A 192 -21.84 -0.39 2.66
CA THR A 192 -22.81 -0.64 3.72
C THR A 192 -23.96 0.36 3.77
N LYS A 193 -23.91 1.46 3.00
CA LYS A 193 -24.96 2.48 3.01
C LYS A 193 -26.25 2.08 2.29
N ASN A 194 -26.22 1.01 1.51
CA ASN A 194 -27.34 0.54 0.71
C ASN A 194 -27.99 -0.74 1.27
N ASN A 195 -27.64 -1.16 2.48
CA ASN A 195 -28.23 -2.33 3.17
C ASN A 195 -28.95 -1.88 4.42
#